data_c5508b42eb98e148f64a7fda99fc0233
#
_entry.id   c5508b42eb98e148f64a7fda99fc0233
#
_cell.length_a   1.000
_cell.length_b   1.000
_cell.length_c   1.000
_cell.angle_alpha   90.00
_cell.angle_beta   90.00
_cell.angle_gamma   90.00
#
_symmetry.space_group_name_H-M   'P 1'
#
loop_
_entity.id
_entity.type
_entity.pdbx_description
1 polymer ?
#
loop_
_entity_poly.entity_id
_entity_poly.type
_entity_poly.pdbx_seq_one_letter_code
_entity_poly.pdbx_strand_id
1 'polypeptide(L)'
;MIRLLMMMLLGLMVSGPAIALDIIFPNPDLKPQNVVEIQLQSLQRNDEPMPDAGIAQTWAFAHPNNKLMTGPFERFALMIKSHNYKNMIHHLDHKIEPVLQTNDRAQFAVSITTSDSQKMTFKWELMKAQTGEYSGSWMTTSVSTPLLSGDAL
;
A
#
# COMPACT_ATOMS: atom_id res chain seq x y z
N MET A 1 27.94 -10.53 64.27
CA MET A 1 28.45 -9.95 62.99
C MET A 1 27.79 -10.68 61.83
N ILE A 2 26.69 -10.11 61.30
CA ILE A 2 25.88 -10.69 60.18
C ILE A 2 26.33 -9.96 58.93
N ARG A 3 26.99 -10.66 58.00
CA ARG A 3 27.35 -10.13 56.66
C ARG A 3 26.14 -10.28 55.76
N LEU A 4 25.51 -9.15 55.42
CA LEU A 4 24.45 -9.06 54.44
C LEU A 4 25.06 -9.14 53.02
N LEU A 5 24.85 -10.25 52.32
CA LEU A 5 25.28 -10.44 50.93
C LEU A 5 24.22 -9.84 50.02
N MET A 6 24.47 -8.63 49.50
CA MET A 6 23.61 -7.93 48.56
C MET A 6 23.86 -8.50 47.13
N MET A 7 22.98 -9.37 46.68
CA MET A 7 23.04 -9.98 45.36
C MET A 7 22.45 -8.99 44.32
N MET A 8 23.34 -8.30 43.59
CA MET A 8 22.99 -7.35 42.56
C MET A 8 22.56 -8.14 41.29
N LEU A 9 21.24 -8.23 41.05
CA LEU A 9 20.68 -8.86 39.86
C LEU A 9 20.88 -7.93 38.66
N LEU A 10 21.91 -8.17 37.86
CA LEU A 10 22.17 -7.44 36.62
C LEU A 10 21.16 -7.95 35.55
N GLY A 11 20.07 -7.21 35.39
CA GLY A 11 19.08 -7.49 34.34
C GLY A 11 19.69 -7.27 32.97
N LEU A 12 19.93 -8.35 32.22
CA LEU A 12 20.33 -8.30 30.82
C LEU A 12 19.14 -7.79 30.01
N MET A 13 19.15 -6.51 29.62
CA MET A 13 18.21 -5.96 28.62
C MET A 13 18.59 -6.53 27.26
N VAL A 14 17.90 -7.57 26.81
CA VAL A 14 17.99 -8.08 25.44
C VAL A 14 17.22 -7.13 24.54
N SER A 15 17.91 -6.17 23.94
CA SER A 15 17.36 -5.36 22.85
C SER A 15 17.28 -6.25 21.61
N GLY A 16 16.09 -6.74 21.29
CA GLY A 16 15.82 -7.41 20.01
C GLY A 16 16.02 -6.42 18.85
N PRO A 17 16.34 -6.90 17.63
CA PRO A 17 16.41 -6.03 16.46
C PRO A 17 15.05 -5.36 16.25
N ALA A 18 15.01 -4.03 16.20
CA ALA A 18 13.84 -3.29 15.78
C ALA A 18 13.68 -3.53 14.26
N ILE A 19 12.61 -4.23 13.85
CA ILE A 19 12.25 -4.38 12.44
C ILE A 19 11.68 -3.03 12.02
N ALA A 20 12.43 -2.28 11.22
CA ALA A 20 11.97 -1.05 10.60
C ALA A 20 11.18 -1.40 9.33
N LEU A 21 10.04 -0.75 9.12
CA LEU A 21 9.30 -0.80 7.86
C LEU A 21 10.02 0.11 6.85
N ASP A 22 10.59 -0.48 5.82
CA ASP A 22 11.24 0.26 4.73
C ASP A 22 10.18 0.68 3.70
N ILE A 23 9.69 1.91 3.81
CA ILE A 23 8.68 2.49 2.91
C ILE A 23 9.36 3.15 1.72
N ILE A 24 8.95 2.74 0.51
CA ILE A 24 9.28 3.45 -0.73
C ILE A 24 8.34 4.67 -0.81
N PHE A 25 8.93 5.84 -0.90
CA PHE A 25 8.18 7.10 -1.03
C PHE A 25 8.03 7.53 -2.49
N PRO A 26 6.96 8.28 -2.82
CA PRO A 26 6.80 8.86 -4.14
C PRO A 26 8.00 9.72 -4.52
N ASN A 27 8.45 9.59 -5.77
CA ASN A 27 9.48 10.45 -6.37
C ASN A 27 9.21 10.61 -7.87
N PRO A 28 9.70 11.71 -8.50
CA PRO A 28 9.39 12.03 -9.90
C PRO A 28 9.96 11.05 -10.93
N ASP A 29 10.95 10.22 -10.56
CA ASP A 29 11.59 9.27 -11.48
C ASP A 29 10.74 8.00 -11.68
N LEU A 30 9.80 7.73 -10.79
CA LEU A 30 8.90 6.60 -10.90
C LEU A 30 7.86 6.85 -12.00
N LYS A 31 7.72 5.91 -12.92
CA LYS A 31 6.63 5.90 -13.90
C LYS A 31 5.30 5.51 -13.21
N PRO A 32 4.13 5.92 -13.75
CA PRO A 32 2.85 5.63 -13.11
C PRO A 32 2.58 4.13 -12.97
N GLN A 33 2.99 3.32 -13.95
CA GLN A 33 2.87 1.86 -13.86
C GLN A 33 3.72 1.28 -12.72
N ASN A 34 4.93 1.83 -12.47
CA ASN A 34 5.76 1.38 -11.35
C ASN A 34 5.09 1.66 -9.99
N VAL A 35 4.37 2.77 -9.86
CA VAL A 35 3.61 3.09 -8.64
C VAL A 35 2.52 2.04 -8.41
N VAL A 36 1.75 1.69 -9.43
CA VAL A 36 0.71 0.64 -9.32
C VAL A 36 1.35 -0.70 -8.96
N GLU A 37 2.46 -1.06 -9.61
CA GLU A 37 3.21 -2.29 -9.33
C GLU A 37 3.69 -2.37 -7.87
N ILE A 38 4.29 -1.29 -7.35
CA ILE A 38 4.74 -1.21 -5.94
C ILE A 38 3.56 -1.44 -4.99
N GLN A 39 2.42 -0.79 -5.24
CA GLN A 39 1.24 -0.94 -4.40
C GLN A 39 0.68 -2.36 -4.43
N LEU A 40 0.57 -2.97 -5.63
CA LEU A 40 0.07 -4.34 -5.78
C LEU A 40 0.99 -5.38 -5.15
N GLN A 41 2.30 -5.30 -5.39
CA GLN A 41 3.28 -6.21 -4.77
C GLN A 41 3.28 -6.09 -3.24
N SER A 42 3.08 -4.88 -2.73
CA SER A 42 3.01 -4.65 -1.29
C SER A 42 1.75 -5.26 -0.69
N LEU A 43 0.60 -5.11 -1.34
CA LEU A 43 -0.66 -5.74 -0.90
C LEU A 43 -0.60 -7.28 -1.03
N GLN A 44 0.10 -7.80 -2.04
CA GLN A 44 0.33 -9.23 -2.19
C GLN A 44 1.09 -9.82 -0.98
N ARG A 45 2.03 -9.08 -0.42
CA ARG A 45 2.83 -9.41 0.76
C ARG A 45 2.47 -8.52 1.96
N ASN A 46 1.18 -8.29 2.17
CA ASN A 46 0.68 -7.28 3.10
C ASN A 46 1.30 -7.33 4.50
N ASP A 47 1.55 -8.53 5.01
CA ASP A 47 1.97 -8.73 6.41
C ASP A 47 3.47 -9.01 6.54
N GLU A 48 4.26 -8.58 5.56
CA GLU A 48 5.72 -8.68 5.55
C GLU A 48 6.37 -7.29 5.50
N PRO A 49 7.27 -6.95 6.44
CA PRO A 49 7.80 -7.72 7.57
C PRO A 49 6.92 -7.68 8.82
N MET A 50 5.79 -6.98 8.80
CA MET A 50 4.86 -6.85 9.92
C MET A 50 3.42 -6.69 9.40
N PRO A 51 2.40 -6.92 10.25
CA PRO A 51 1.00 -6.77 9.86
C PRO A 51 0.72 -5.39 9.23
N ASP A 52 -0.04 -5.38 8.12
CA ASP A 52 -0.45 -4.18 7.37
C ASP A 52 0.70 -3.36 6.74
N ALA A 53 1.91 -3.90 6.63
CA ALA A 53 3.03 -3.24 5.96
C ALA A 53 2.70 -2.88 4.50
N GLY A 54 2.00 -3.74 3.76
CA GLY A 54 1.55 -3.50 2.39
C GLY A 54 0.52 -2.39 2.30
N ILE A 55 -0.42 -2.32 3.23
CA ILE A 55 -1.38 -1.21 3.32
C ILE A 55 -0.66 0.10 3.62
N ALA A 56 0.35 0.11 4.50
CA ALA A 56 1.15 1.29 4.80
C ALA A 56 1.94 1.77 3.56
N GLN A 57 2.53 0.86 2.79
CA GLN A 57 3.18 1.19 1.51
C GLN A 57 2.19 1.75 0.50
N THR A 58 1.00 1.18 0.40
CA THR A 58 -0.08 1.65 -0.48
C THR A 58 -0.52 3.06 -0.09
N TRP A 59 -0.65 3.35 1.20
CA TRP A 59 -0.97 4.67 1.74
C TRP A 59 0.09 5.72 1.41
N ALA A 60 1.38 5.35 1.40
CA ALA A 60 2.46 6.27 1.04
C ALA A 60 2.25 6.88 -0.36
N PHE A 61 1.74 6.09 -1.32
CA PHE A 61 1.44 6.53 -2.69
C PHE A 61 0.02 7.08 -2.89
N ALA A 62 -0.81 7.18 -1.85
CA ALA A 62 -2.12 7.80 -1.99
C ALA A 62 -1.96 9.31 -2.20
N HIS A 63 -2.57 9.85 -3.28
CA HIS A 63 -2.56 11.28 -3.59
C HIS A 63 -3.18 12.09 -2.44
N PRO A 64 -2.74 13.34 -2.16
CA PRO A 64 -3.32 14.17 -1.10
C PRO A 64 -4.85 14.23 -1.14
N ASN A 65 -5.46 14.35 -2.31
CA ASN A 65 -6.93 14.35 -2.46
C ASN A 65 -7.55 13.01 -2.06
N ASN A 66 -6.90 11.89 -2.38
CA ASN A 66 -7.33 10.57 -1.94
C ASN A 66 -7.24 10.46 -0.41
N LYS A 67 -6.13 10.92 0.18
CA LYS A 67 -5.95 10.94 1.65
C LYS A 67 -7.00 11.76 2.37
N LEU A 68 -7.43 12.89 1.80
CA LEU A 68 -8.52 13.70 2.36
C LEU A 68 -9.85 12.93 2.40
N MET A 69 -10.11 12.10 1.38
CA MET A 69 -11.37 11.34 1.26
C MET A 69 -11.37 10.04 2.08
N THR A 70 -10.22 9.38 2.18
CA THR A 70 -10.11 8.02 2.74
C THR A 70 -9.40 7.97 4.09
N GLY A 71 -8.67 9.02 4.46
CA GLY A 71 -7.92 9.09 5.72
C GLY A 71 -8.79 9.35 6.95
N PRO A 72 -8.19 9.28 8.12
CA PRO A 72 -6.78 8.98 8.40
C PRO A 72 -6.38 7.54 8.04
N PHE A 73 -5.10 7.19 8.25
CA PHE A 73 -4.53 5.88 7.87
C PHE A 73 -5.34 4.69 8.41
N GLU A 74 -5.79 4.75 9.65
CA GLU A 74 -6.57 3.67 10.28
C GLU A 74 -7.89 3.42 9.53
N ARG A 75 -8.55 4.49 9.07
CA ARG A 75 -9.77 4.39 8.27
C ARG A 75 -9.47 3.82 6.88
N PHE A 76 -8.37 4.26 6.25
CA PHE A 76 -7.92 3.70 4.98
C PHE A 76 -7.60 2.20 5.12
N ALA A 77 -6.91 1.79 6.17
CA ALA A 77 -6.62 0.38 6.42
C ALA A 77 -7.90 -0.46 6.58
N LEU A 78 -8.88 0.04 7.32
CA LEU A 78 -10.19 -0.61 7.43
C LEU A 78 -10.92 -0.71 6.09
N MET A 79 -10.82 0.33 5.25
CA MET A 79 -11.40 0.33 3.90
C MET A 79 -10.75 -0.74 3.02
N ILE A 80 -9.43 -0.85 3.00
CA ILE A 80 -8.72 -1.90 2.23
C ILE A 80 -9.11 -3.31 2.70
N LYS A 81 -9.35 -3.50 3.99
CA LYS A 81 -9.82 -4.78 4.58
C LYS A 81 -11.31 -5.04 4.37
N SER A 82 -12.06 -4.09 3.79
CA SER A 82 -13.50 -4.21 3.56
C SER A 82 -13.83 -5.13 2.40
N HIS A 83 -15.12 -5.49 2.28
CA HIS A 83 -15.62 -6.41 1.25
C HIS A 83 -15.15 -6.08 -0.18
N ASN A 84 -15.08 -4.80 -0.54
CA ASN A 84 -14.75 -4.39 -1.90
C ASN A 84 -13.26 -4.54 -2.25
N TYR A 85 -12.35 -4.44 -1.27
CA TYR A 85 -10.92 -4.36 -1.52
C TYR A 85 -10.09 -5.48 -0.87
N LYS A 86 -10.64 -6.21 0.10
CA LYS A 86 -9.90 -7.24 0.85
C LYS A 86 -9.21 -8.28 -0.03
N ASN A 87 -9.76 -8.56 -1.21
CA ASN A 87 -9.22 -9.55 -2.14
C ASN A 87 -7.94 -9.07 -2.87
N MET A 88 -7.56 -7.80 -2.74
CA MET A 88 -6.24 -7.32 -3.16
C MET A 88 -5.14 -7.80 -2.19
N ILE A 89 -5.48 -8.02 -0.92
CA ILE A 89 -4.56 -8.53 0.09
C ILE A 89 -4.30 -10.01 -0.20
N HIS A 90 -3.02 -10.39 -0.25
CA HIS A 90 -2.58 -11.77 -0.51
C HIS A 90 -3.10 -12.36 -1.84
N HIS A 91 -3.37 -11.51 -2.85
CA HIS A 91 -3.68 -12.01 -4.18
C HIS A 91 -2.52 -12.82 -4.77
N LEU A 92 -2.82 -13.77 -5.64
CA LEU A 92 -1.84 -14.71 -6.19
C LEU A 92 -1.03 -14.11 -7.34
N ASP A 93 -1.71 -13.34 -8.21
CA ASP A 93 -1.12 -12.78 -9.42
C ASP A 93 -1.89 -11.53 -9.84
N HIS A 94 -1.24 -10.65 -10.62
CA HIS A 94 -1.87 -9.46 -11.17
C HIS A 94 -1.34 -9.10 -12.54
N LYS A 95 -2.16 -8.35 -13.30
CA LYS A 95 -1.83 -7.78 -14.61
C LYS A 95 -2.24 -6.32 -14.62
N ILE A 96 -1.33 -5.46 -15.09
CA ILE A 96 -1.54 -4.02 -15.22
C ILE A 96 -1.57 -3.68 -16.70
N GLU A 97 -2.71 -3.18 -17.18
CA GLU A 97 -2.89 -2.78 -18.58
C GLU A 97 -3.16 -1.27 -18.66
N PRO A 98 -2.36 -0.51 -19.43
CA PRO A 98 -2.60 0.91 -19.58
C PRO A 98 -3.89 1.16 -20.37
N VAL A 99 -4.72 2.09 -19.89
CA VAL A 99 -5.95 2.54 -20.55
C VAL A 99 -5.79 3.96 -21.08
N LEU A 100 -5.23 4.84 -20.26
CA LEU A 100 -4.96 6.24 -20.61
C LEU A 100 -3.67 6.69 -19.95
N GLN A 101 -2.88 7.47 -20.65
CA GLN A 101 -1.75 8.19 -20.08
C GLN A 101 -1.55 9.52 -20.76
N THR A 102 -1.51 10.58 -19.96
CA THR A 102 -1.15 11.96 -20.33
C THR A 102 0.09 12.40 -19.57
N ASN A 103 0.44 13.67 -19.65
CA ASN A 103 1.60 14.21 -18.93
C ASN A 103 1.41 14.18 -17.39
N ASP A 104 0.18 14.24 -16.91
CA ASP A 104 -0.17 14.40 -15.49
C ASP A 104 -1.23 13.42 -14.97
N ARG A 105 -1.82 12.59 -15.85
CA ARG A 105 -2.84 11.60 -15.49
C ARG A 105 -2.54 10.25 -16.12
N ALA A 106 -2.80 9.19 -15.38
CA ALA A 106 -2.71 7.83 -15.88
C ALA A 106 -3.88 6.99 -15.35
N GLN A 107 -4.34 6.06 -16.18
CA GLN A 107 -5.39 5.11 -15.82
C GLN A 107 -4.96 3.72 -16.28
N PHE A 108 -5.16 2.74 -15.42
CA PHE A 108 -4.86 1.34 -15.69
C PHE A 108 -6.06 0.46 -15.37
N ALA A 109 -6.24 -0.59 -16.17
CA ALA A 109 -7.02 -1.75 -15.81
C ALA A 109 -6.11 -2.71 -15.03
N VAL A 110 -6.45 -3.01 -13.80
CA VAL A 110 -5.72 -3.94 -12.95
C VAL A 110 -6.55 -5.18 -12.73
N SER A 111 -6.12 -6.29 -13.27
CA SER A 111 -6.75 -7.60 -13.03
C SER A 111 -5.92 -8.35 -12.00
N ILE A 112 -6.57 -8.89 -10.98
CA ILE A 112 -5.93 -9.74 -9.96
C ILE A 112 -6.53 -11.15 -10.00
N THR A 113 -5.74 -12.12 -9.61
CA THR A 113 -6.20 -13.45 -9.22
C THR A 113 -6.20 -13.52 -7.70
N THR A 114 -7.36 -13.66 -7.10
CA THR A 114 -7.54 -13.67 -5.64
C THR A 114 -6.98 -14.96 -5.03
N SER A 115 -6.83 -15.00 -3.71
CA SER A 115 -6.33 -16.19 -2.99
C SER A 115 -7.20 -17.44 -3.18
N ASP A 116 -8.49 -17.28 -3.50
CA ASP A 116 -9.42 -18.34 -3.85
C ASP A 116 -9.58 -18.55 -5.39
N SER A 117 -8.61 -18.05 -6.17
CA SER A 117 -8.51 -18.21 -7.63
C SER A 117 -9.63 -17.54 -8.44
N GLN A 118 -10.34 -16.58 -7.86
CA GLN A 118 -11.28 -15.72 -8.59
C GLN A 118 -10.52 -14.64 -9.36
N LYS A 119 -11.10 -14.14 -10.45
CA LYS A 119 -10.56 -12.99 -11.18
C LYS A 119 -11.39 -11.75 -10.89
N MET A 120 -10.71 -10.67 -10.55
CA MET A 120 -11.32 -9.36 -10.33
C MET A 120 -10.56 -8.29 -11.09
N THR A 121 -11.26 -7.30 -11.62
CA THR A 121 -10.67 -6.15 -12.33
C THR A 121 -11.04 -4.87 -11.63
N PHE A 122 -10.09 -3.96 -11.52
CA PHE A 122 -10.23 -2.65 -10.90
C PHE A 122 -9.73 -1.58 -11.87
N LYS A 123 -10.34 -0.42 -11.83
CA LYS A 123 -9.82 0.78 -12.48
C LYS A 123 -8.92 1.50 -11.48
N TRP A 124 -7.67 1.76 -11.89
CA TRP A 124 -6.65 2.43 -11.08
C TRP A 124 -6.30 3.77 -11.68
N GLU A 125 -6.49 4.84 -10.96
CA GLU A 125 -6.27 6.20 -11.45
C GLU A 125 -5.16 6.89 -10.66
N LEU A 126 -4.25 7.54 -11.39
CA LEU A 126 -3.14 8.29 -10.84
C LEU A 126 -3.10 9.70 -11.42
N MET A 127 -2.61 10.63 -10.61
CA MET A 127 -2.21 11.97 -11.04
C MET A 127 -0.84 12.32 -10.47
N LYS A 128 -0.14 13.24 -11.13
CA LYS A 128 1.03 13.86 -10.53
C LYS A 128 0.59 14.84 -9.44
N ALA A 129 1.25 14.73 -8.27
CA ALA A 129 1.08 15.73 -7.23
C ALA A 129 1.56 17.09 -7.75
N GLN A 130 0.73 18.13 -7.61
CA GLN A 130 1.04 19.46 -8.14
C GLN A 130 1.86 20.31 -7.16
N THR A 131 1.77 20.01 -5.87
CA THR A 131 2.39 20.79 -4.78
C THR A 131 2.86 19.86 -3.66
N GLY A 132 3.62 20.42 -2.73
CA GLY A 132 4.09 19.71 -1.55
C GLY A 132 5.37 18.89 -1.79
N GLU A 133 5.70 18.07 -0.82
CA GLU A 133 6.93 17.27 -0.77
C GLU A 133 7.11 16.37 -2.00
N TYR A 134 6.00 15.80 -2.51
CA TYR A 134 6.02 14.86 -3.63
C TYR A 134 5.60 15.49 -4.96
N SER A 135 5.75 16.82 -5.10
CA SER A 135 5.42 17.53 -6.33
C SER A 135 6.11 16.90 -7.56
N GLY A 136 5.35 16.67 -8.62
CA GLY A 136 5.81 16.00 -9.85
C GLY A 136 5.78 14.47 -9.79
N SER A 137 5.56 13.88 -8.63
CA SER A 137 5.49 12.42 -8.45
C SER A 137 4.10 11.87 -8.77
N TRP A 138 4.06 10.69 -9.38
CA TRP A 138 2.82 9.95 -9.62
C TRP A 138 2.27 9.37 -8.32
N MET A 139 0.99 9.63 -8.07
CA MET A 139 0.29 9.17 -6.87
C MET A 139 -1.14 8.74 -7.20
N THR A 140 -1.65 7.73 -6.51
CA THR A 140 -2.97 7.14 -6.73
C THR A 140 -4.07 8.05 -6.22
N THR A 141 -4.95 8.48 -7.10
CA THR A 141 -6.13 9.31 -6.78
C THR A 141 -7.34 8.48 -6.43
N SER A 142 -7.54 7.35 -7.11
CA SER A 142 -8.65 6.44 -6.83
C SER A 142 -8.40 5.03 -7.33
N VAL A 143 -9.07 4.09 -6.70
CA VAL A 143 -9.23 2.70 -7.16
C VAL A 143 -10.71 2.38 -7.09
N SER A 144 -11.28 1.88 -8.19
CA SER A 144 -12.70 1.49 -8.22
C SER A 144 -13.00 0.32 -7.29
N THR A 145 -14.27 0.10 -6.98
CA THR A 145 -14.73 -1.23 -6.56
C THR A 145 -14.50 -2.25 -7.70
N PRO A 146 -14.55 -3.57 -7.43
CA PRO A 146 -14.42 -4.56 -8.49
C PRO A 146 -15.43 -4.29 -9.62
N LEU A 147 -14.93 -4.25 -10.86
CA LEU A 147 -15.74 -4.05 -12.04
C LEU A 147 -16.43 -5.37 -12.42
N LEU A 148 -17.70 -5.29 -12.79
CA LEU A 148 -18.44 -6.43 -13.34
C LEU A 148 -18.05 -6.61 -14.81
N SER A 149 -18.22 -7.85 -15.33
CA SER A 149 -18.02 -8.13 -16.74
C SER A 149 -18.98 -7.27 -17.57
N GLY A 150 -18.43 -6.38 -18.40
CA GLY A 150 -19.21 -5.43 -19.21
C GLY A 150 -19.15 -3.97 -18.74
N ASP A 151 -18.58 -3.67 -17.57
CA ASP A 151 -18.33 -2.30 -17.15
C ASP A 151 -17.25 -1.66 -18.05
N ALA A 152 -17.47 -0.40 -18.43
CA ALA A 152 -16.47 0.38 -19.15
C ALA A 152 -15.32 0.81 -18.23
N LEU A 153 -14.11 0.74 -18.74
CA LEU A 153 -12.91 1.26 -18.08
C LEU A 153 -12.75 2.76 -18.31
#